data_61487dea97979695c2c27378e49f594e
#
_entry.id   61487dea97979695c2c27378e49f594e
#
_cell.length_a   1.000
_cell.length_b   1.000
_cell.length_c   1.000
_cell.angle_alpha   90.00
_cell.angle_beta   90.00
_cell.angle_gamma   90.00
#
_symmetry.space_group_name_H-M   'P 1'
#
loop_
_entity.id
_entity.type
_entity.pdbx_description
1 polymer ?
#
loop_
_entity_poly.entity_id
_entity_poly.type
_entity_poly.pdbx_seq_one_letter_code
_entity_poly.pdbx_strand_id
1 'polypeptide(L)'
;SITATILWMDDDELFKGKNFFFKLGTKSIPGIVTEIEHTIDVNTGEEKPADKLKKNEIAVVKIAFSDKIVCDKFKNHKTLGEFILIDRVTDMTSACGVVEEVHTEESGLYEGRVDRNVRAAIKGQKAITAVFVDGVDGVNRGFVEDVEKALNIDGRHTYLYAPKEGEDFVNVVKHLSHAGILVLLLISQKQEKELAADKVEFTKDWNKNGRDVDKAAEFIKKQSVYDLSLIHI
;
A
#
# COMPACT_ATOMS: atom_id res chain seq x y z
N SER A 1 -2.55 3.88 16.88
CA SER A 1 -1.55 4.70 16.18
C SER A 1 -0.59 5.37 17.16
N ILE A 2 0.53 5.86 16.65
CA ILE A 2 1.54 6.59 17.42
C ILE A 2 1.97 7.85 16.66
N THR A 3 2.42 8.85 17.40
CA THR A 3 3.32 9.90 16.90
C THR A 3 4.73 9.54 17.31
N ALA A 4 5.67 9.62 16.40
CA ALA A 4 7.05 9.20 16.60
C ALA A 4 8.04 10.13 15.91
N THR A 5 9.21 10.30 16.52
CA THR A 5 10.37 10.90 15.87
C THR A 5 11.17 9.78 15.21
N ILE A 6 11.45 9.92 13.92
CA ILE A 6 12.23 8.95 13.14
C ILE A 6 13.46 9.59 12.50
N LEU A 7 14.52 8.79 12.36
CA LEU A 7 15.65 9.07 11.46
C LEU A 7 15.45 8.19 10.22
N TRP A 8 15.31 8.84 9.07
CA TRP A 8 15.19 8.15 7.80
C TRP A 8 16.55 7.77 7.25
N MET A 9 16.76 6.49 6.94
CA MET A 9 18.06 5.93 6.55
C MET A 9 18.09 5.33 5.14
N ASP A 10 16.91 5.19 4.51
CA ASP A 10 16.78 4.60 3.18
C ASP A 10 17.23 5.57 2.09
N ASP A 11 17.71 5.02 0.96
CA ASP A 11 18.04 5.81 -0.22
C ASP A 11 16.78 6.30 -0.95
N ASP A 12 15.69 5.53 -0.86
CA ASP A 12 14.36 5.92 -1.37
C ASP A 12 13.71 6.92 -0.42
N GLU A 13 13.06 7.94 -0.97
CA GLU A 13 12.32 8.92 -0.17
C GLU A 13 11.14 8.28 0.58
N LEU A 14 10.94 8.72 1.84
CA LEU A 14 9.71 8.44 2.57
C LEU A 14 8.62 9.42 2.12
N PHE A 15 7.44 8.91 1.90
CA PHE A 15 6.23 9.71 1.62
C PHE A 15 5.03 9.13 2.38
N LYS A 16 4.01 9.95 2.56
CA LYS A 16 2.73 9.56 3.15
C LYS A 16 2.13 8.34 2.43
N GLY A 17 1.73 7.34 3.19
CA GLY A 17 1.12 6.10 2.67
C GLY A 17 2.12 4.98 2.40
N LYS A 18 3.42 5.17 2.64
CA LYS A 18 4.42 4.10 2.51
C LYS A 18 4.27 3.10 3.64
N ASN A 19 4.30 1.81 3.29
CA ASN A 19 4.09 0.68 4.20
C ASN A 19 5.41 0.05 4.63
N PHE A 20 5.46 -0.35 5.89
CA PHE A 20 6.61 -0.99 6.51
C PHE A 20 6.19 -2.11 7.44
N PHE A 21 7.13 -2.97 7.82
CA PHE A 21 7.05 -3.67 9.08
C PHE A 21 7.59 -2.77 10.18
N PHE A 22 6.72 -2.47 11.14
CA PHE A 22 7.10 -1.82 12.39
C PHE A 22 7.57 -2.89 13.36
N LYS A 23 8.83 -2.82 13.76
CA LYS A 23 9.42 -3.77 14.69
C LYS A 23 9.78 -3.10 16.02
N LEU A 24 9.14 -3.56 17.08
CA LEU A 24 9.38 -3.14 18.46
C LEU A 24 9.66 -4.37 19.32
N GLY A 25 10.87 -4.46 19.86
CA GLY A 25 11.33 -5.65 20.55
C GLY A 25 11.27 -6.89 19.65
N THR A 26 10.56 -7.91 20.09
CA THR A 26 10.37 -9.16 19.36
C THR A 26 9.16 -9.16 18.41
N LYS A 27 8.27 -8.16 18.53
CA LYS A 27 7.06 -8.08 17.73
C LYS A 27 7.30 -7.26 16.46
N SER A 28 6.83 -7.79 15.35
CA SER A 28 6.84 -7.12 14.04
C SER A 28 5.43 -7.14 13.47
N ILE A 29 4.89 -5.97 13.14
CA ILE A 29 3.54 -5.80 12.59
C ILE A 29 3.56 -4.85 11.40
N PRO A 30 2.65 -4.99 10.45
CA PRO A 30 2.48 -4.02 9.39
C PRO A 30 2.08 -2.65 9.94
N GLY A 31 2.71 -1.61 9.41
CA GLY A 31 2.41 -0.23 9.73
C GLY A 31 2.49 0.67 8.51
N ILE A 32 1.80 1.78 8.57
CA ILE A 32 1.75 2.81 7.51
C ILE A 32 2.13 4.15 8.12
N VAL A 33 3.01 4.88 7.45
CA VAL A 33 3.23 6.30 7.75
C VAL A 33 2.06 7.09 7.21
N THR A 34 1.19 7.54 8.09
CA THR A 34 -0.05 8.25 7.73
C THR A 34 0.16 9.73 7.50
N GLU A 35 1.17 10.30 8.15
CA GLU A 35 1.47 11.73 8.05
C GLU A 35 2.95 11.96 8.34
N ILE A 36 3.55 12.93 7.66
CA ILE A 36 4.83 13.54 8.02
C ILE A 36 4.47 14.93 8.52
N GLU A 37 4.59 15.17 9.84
CA GLU A 37 4.19 16.44 10.43
C GLU A 37 5.18 17.54 10.09
N HIS A 38 6.45 17.30 10.36
CA HIS A 38 7.54 18.22 10.08
C HIS A 38 8.90 17.52 10.14
N THR A 39 9.89 18.10 9.49
CA THR A 39 11.29 17.73 9.67
C THR A 39 11.92 18.56 10.79
N ILE A 40 12.98 18.04 11.41
CA ILE A 40 13.73 18.70 12.45
C ILE A 40 15.17 18.88 11.96
N ASP A 41 15.64 20.13 11.90
CA ASP A 41 17.06 20.42 11.64
C ASP A 41 17.89 20.07 12.88
N VAL A 42 18.82 19.13 12.73
CA VAL A 42 19.63 18.63 13.85
C VAL A 42 20.59 19.68 14.43
N ASN A 43 20.93 20.73 13.67
CA ASN A 43 21.87 21.76 14.10
C ASN A 43 21.17 22.91 14.82
N THR A 44 19.96 23.27 14.37
CA THR A 44 19.22 24.43 14.86
C THR A 44 18.00 24.06 15.71
N GLY A 45 17.50 22.82 15.59
CA GLY A 45 16.22 22.38 16.15
C GLY A 45 15.01 22.99 15.45
N GLU A 46 15.20 23.64 14.31
CA GLU A 46 14.12 24.26 13.55
C GLU A 46 13.22 23.21 12.93
N GLU A 47 11.91 23.39 13.07
CA GLU A 47 10.88 22.54 12.48
C GLU A 47 10.41 23.12 11.15
N LYS A 48 10.34 22.27 10.11
CA LYS A 48 9.87 22.65 8.78
C LYS A 48 8.81 21.66 8.26
N PRO A 49 7.69 22.14 7.74
CA PRO A 49 6.72 21.29 7.08
C PRO A 49 7.39 20.49 5.96
N ALA A 50 7.04 19.21 5.83
CA ALA A 50 7.57 18.36 4.76
C ALA A 50 6.55 17.32 4.34
N ASP A 51 6.48 17.06 3.05
CA ASP A 51 5.64 15.99 2.48
C ASP A 51 6.44 14.70 2.23
N LYS A 52 7.77 14.80 2.29
CA LYS A 52 8.71 13.71 2.02
C LYS A 52 9.92 13.84 2.90
N LEU A 53 10.60 12.70 3.13
CA LEU A 53 11.91 12.66 3.78
C LEU A 53 12.94 12.06 2.84
N LYS A 54 14.13 12.67 2.86
CA LYS A 54 15.35 12.13 2.24
C LYS A 54 16.21 11.45 3.29
N LYS A 55 17.13 10.66 2.82
CA LYS A 55 18.14 10.00 3.67
C LYS A 55 18.81 10.97 4.64
N ASN A 56 18.95 10.54 5.89
CA ASN A 56 19.53 11.28 7.00
C ASN A 56 18.69 12.47 7.52
N GLU A 57 17.45 12.58 7.10
CA GLU A 57 16.53 13.56 7.69
C GLU A 57 15.82 12.97 8.92
N ILE A 58 15.60 13.83 9.92
CA ILE A 58 14.80 13.53 11.10
C ILE A 58 13.45 14.21 10.96
N ALA A 59 12.39 13.49 11.32
CA ALA A 59 11.05 14.04 11.28
C ALA A 59 10.16 13.45 12.35
N VAL A 60 9.09 14.18 12.65
CA VAL A 60 7.94 13.69 13.41
C VAL A 60 6.92 13.17 12.42
N VAL A 61 6.50 11.92 12.65
CA VAL A 61 5.56 11.21 11.79
C VAL A 61 4.46 10.55 12.61
N LYS A 62 3.29 10.36 11.97
CA LYS A 62 2.24 9.49 12.49
C LYS A 62 2.30 8.13 11.82
N ILE A 63 2.18 7.08 12.62
CA ILE A 63 2.19 5.68 12.15
C ILE A 63 0.94 4.99 12.65
N ALA A 64 0.16 4.43 11.73
CA ALA A 64 -0.96 3.56 12.05
C ALA A 64 -0.56 2.09 11.87
N PHE A 65 -1.14 1.22 12.69
CA PHE A 65 -0.85 -0.21 12.70
C PHE A 65 -2.07 -1.03 12.28
N SER A 66 -1.82 -2.19 11.68
CA SER A 66 -2.86 -3.15 11.33
C SER A 66 -3.26 -4.09 12.47
N ASP A 67 -2.49 -4.10 13.55
CA ASP A 67 -2.70 -5.00 14.71
C ASP A 67 -2.33 -4.28 16.02
N LYS A 68 -2.72 -4.88 17.14
CA LYS A 68 -2.41 -4.35 18.47
C LYS A 68 -0.94 -4.59 18.81
N ILE A 69 -0.30 -3.53 19.26
CA ILE A 69 1.08 -3.57 19.79
C ILE A 69 1.10 -2.92 21.18
N VAL A 70 1.89 -3.50 22.06
CA VAL A 70 2.18 -2.89 23.36
C VAL A 70 3.35 -1.95 23.17
N CYS A 71 3.10 -0.67 23.28
CA CYS A 71 4.13 0.37 23.23
C CYS A 71 3.87 1.44 24.27
N ASP A 72 4.90 2.19 24.62
CA ASP A 72 4.83 3.34 25.52
C ASP A 72 5.73 4.45 24.98
N LYS A 73 5.56 5.66 25.50
CA LYS A 73 6.45 6.78 25.18
C LYS A 73 7.89 6.42 25.57
N PHE A 74 8.83 6.70 24.66
CA PHE A 74 10.25 6.39 24.89
C PHE A 74 10.80 6.98 26.19
N LYS A 75 10.35 8.19 26.57
CA LYS A 75 10.72 8.86 27.82
C LYS A 75 10.28 8.09 29.09
N ASN A 76 9.20 7.30 28.98
CA ASN A 76 8.70 6.50 30.10
C ASN A 76 9.35 5.12 30.13
N HIS A 77 9.48 4.50 28.95
CA HIS A 77 9.92 3.11 28.82
C HIS A 77 10.72 2.90 27.55
N LYS A 78 12.04 2.95 27.63
CA LYS A 78 12.94 2.88 26.45
C LYS A 78 12.66 1.67 25.57
N THR A 79 12.62 0.47 26.15
CA THR A 79 12.41 -0.80 25.45
C THR A 79 11.03 -0.93 24.78
N LEU A 80 10.03 -0.21 25.27
CA LEU A 80 8.69 -0.18 24.70
C LEU A 80 8.45 1.05 23.79
N GLY A 81 9.42 1.92 23.71
CA GLY A 81 9.33 3.16 22.96
C GLY A 81 10.34 3.30 21.82
N GLU A 82 11.24 2.34 21.61
CA GLU A 82 12.19 2.35 20.49
C GLU A 82 11.81 1.30 19.45
N PHE A 83 11.92 1.64 18.18
CA PHE A 83 11.51 0.76 17.09
C PHE A 83 12.33 0.98 15.83
N ILE A 84 12.20 0.05 14.88
CA ILE A 84 12.68 0.20 13.52
C ILE A 84 11.55 0.02 12.51
N LEU A 85 11.67 0.67 11.35
CA LEU A 85 10.85 0.44 10.18
C LEU A 85 11.66 -0.39 9.18
N ILE A 86 11.09 -1.51 8.77
CA ILE A 86 11.71 -2.43 7.81
C ILE A 86 10.91 -2.36 6.52
N ASP A 87 11.58 -2.13 5.41
CA ASP A 87 10.96 -2.17 4.08
C ASP A 87 10.42 -3.58 3.80
N ARG A 88 9.18 -3.66 3.30
CA ARG A 88 8.48 -4.94 3.12
C ARG A 88 8.95 -5.73 1.90
N VAL A 89 9.70 -5.10 1.02
CA VAL A 89 10.19 -5.71 -0.22
C VAL A 89 11.64 -6.14 -0.09
N THR A 90 12.46 -5.26 0.48
CA THR A 90 13.91 -5.49 0.59
C THR A 90 14.32 -6.14 1.91
N ASP A 91 13.43 -6.16 2.92
CA ASP A 91 13.72 -6.56 4.31
C ASP A 91 14.84 -5.73 4.96
N MET A 92 15.18 -4.59 4.38
CA MET A 92 16.19 -3.67 4.91
C MET A 92 15.57 -2.68 5.90
N THR A 93 16.35 -2.28 6.90
CA THR A 93 15.94 -1.23 7.82
C THR A 93 15.92 0.12 7.11
N SER A 94 14.75 0.73 7.01
CA SER A 94 14.55 2.04 6.36
C SER A 94 14.58 3.20 7.35
N ALA A 95 14.21 2.98 8.61
CA ALA A 95 14.27 4.00 9.66
C ALA A 95 14.44 3.38 11.05
N CYS A 96 14.97 4.18 11.96
CA CYS A 96 14.84 3.95 13.39
C CYS A 96 14.06 5.11 14.01
N GLY A 97 13.36 4.85 15.12
CA GLY A 97 12.55 5.89 15.75
C GLY A 97 12.22 5.64 17.19
N VAL A 98 11.67 6.67 17.79
CA VAL A 98 11.19 6.66 19.17
C VAL A 98 9.75 7.15 19.25
N VAL A 99 8.97 6.51 20.10
CA VAL A 99 7.57 6.85 20.32
C VAL A 99 7.48 8.09 21.20
N GLU A 100 6.87 9.14 20.68
CA GLU A 100 6.60 10.39 21.40
C GLU A 100 5.24 10.34 22.09
N GLU A 101 4.21 9.88 21.35
CA GLU A 101 2.86 9.76 21.82
C GLU A 101 2.20 8.46 21.37
N VAL A 102 1.42 7.87 22.26
CA VAL A 102 0.57 6.72 21.95
C VAL A 102 -0.87 7.21 21.90
N HIS A 103 -1.50 7.02 20.75
CA HIS A 103 -2.91 7.33 20.57
C HIS A 103 -3.70 6.04 20.78
N THR A 104 -4.35 5.95 21.92
CA THR A 104 -5.18 4.80 22.31
C THR A 104 -6.61 4.91 21.80
N GLU A 105 -6.89 5.92 20.97
CA GLU A 105 -8.17 5.98 20.29
C GLU A 105 -8.40 4.65 19.60
N GLU A 106 -9.54 4.05 19.90
CA GLU A 106 -10.00 2.83 19.24
C GLU A 106 -9.76 3.03 17.77
N SER A 107 -8.88 2.23 17.21
CA SER A 107 -8.38 2.43 15.87
C SER A 107 -9.57 2.49 14.92
N GLY A 108 -9.88 3.65 14.41
CA GLY A 108 -10.99 3.88 13.47
C GLY A 108 -10.90 3.04 12.18
N LEU A 109 -9.80 2.32 12.00
CA LEU A 109 -9.67 1.24 11.01
C LEU A 109 -10.62 0.06 11.27
N TYR A 110 -11.18 -0.08 12.50
CA TYR A 110 -11.95 -1.26 12.89
C TYR A 110 -13.25 -0.95 13.62
N GLU A 111 -13.69 0.31 13.67
CA GLU A 111 -15.03 0.69 14.14
C GLU A 111 -16.11 0.29 13.13
N GLY A 112 -16.22 -0.98 12.84
CA GLY A 112 -17.21 -1.45 11.90
C GLY A 112 -16.92 -2.84 11.37
N ARG A 113 -17.70 -3.25 10.39
CA ARG A 113 -17.45 -4.49 9.66
C ARG A 113 -16.20 -4.35 8.80
N VAL A 114 -15.38 -5.39 8.77
CA VAL A 114 -14.24 -5.47 7.87
C VAL A 114 -14.74 -5.43 6.42
N ASP A 115 -14.60 -4.28 5.79
CA ASP A 115 -15.01 -4.05 4.41
C ASP A 115 -13.85 -4.19 3.40
N ARG A 116 -14.11 -3.88 2.13
CA ARG A 116 -13.13 -3.87 1.04
C ARG A 116 -11.94 -2.96 1.37
N ASN A 117 -12.20 -1.75 1.86
CA ASN A 117 -11.15 -0.76 2.10
C ASN A 117 -10.24 -1.18 3.24
N VAL A 118 -10.80 -1.69 4.33
CA VAL A 118 -10.04 -2.25 5.46
C VAL A 118 -9.15 -3.41 5.00
N ARG A 119 -9.69 -4.35 4.20
CA ARG A 119 -8.92 -5.49 3.69
C ARG A 119 -7.81 -5.05 2.73
N ALA A 120 -8.06 -4.05 1.90
CA ALA A 120 -7.07 -3.49 1.00
C ALA A 120 -5.97 -2.72 1.77
N ALA A 121 -6.37 -1.93 2.77
CA ALA A 121 -5.47 -1.19 3.65
C ALA A 121 -4.47 -2.08 4.38
N ILE A 122 -4.94 -3.20 4.95
CA ILE A 122 -4.07 -4.21 5.61
C ILE A 122 -3.00 -4.74 4.64
N LYS A 123 -3.31 -4.78 3.33
CA LYS A 123 -2.38 -5.18 2.27
C LYS A 123 -1.56 -4.01 1.72
N GLY A 124 -1.78 -2.80 2.24
CA GLY A 124 -1.08 -1.59 1.81
C GLY A 124 -1.39 -1.16 0.38
N GLN A 125 -2.60 -1.41 -0.10
CA GLN A 125 -2.99 -1.13 -1.48
C GLN A 125 -4.47 -0.74 -1.60
N LYS A 126 -4.85 -0.18 -2.76
CA LYS A 126 -6.25 -0.15 -3.21
C LYS A 126 -6.58 -1.45 -3.93
N ALA A 127 -7.78 -1.97 -3.70
CA ALA A 127 -8.32 -3.11 -4.44
C ALA A 127 -8.89 -2.63 -5.77
N ILE A 128 -8.03 -2.43 -6.77
CA ILE A 128 -8.42 -2.07 -8.13
C ILE A 128 -8.46 -3.29 -9.05
N THR A 129 -9.15 -3.17 -10.16
CA THR A 129 -9.14 -4.16 -11.24
C THR A 129 -8.48 -3.57 -12.46
N ALA A 130 -7.35 -4.14 -12.87
CA ALA A 130 -6.67 -3.81 -14.11
C ALA A 130 -7.15 -4.77 -15.22
N VAL A 131 -7.74 -4.23 -16.28
CA VAL A 131 -8.31 -5.03 -17.38
C VAL A 131 -7.32 -5.16 -18.51
N PHE A 132 -7.10 -6.39 -18.94
CA PHE A 132 -6.30 -6.78 -20.08
C PHE A 132 -7.19 -7.50 -21.09
N VAL A 133 -7.19 -7.05 -22.35
CA VAL A 133 -7.99 -7.68 -23.40
C VAL A 133 -7.08 -8.53 -24.27
N ASP A 134 -7.30 -9.84 -24.24
CA ASP A 134 -6.47 -10.82 -24.95
C ASP A 134 -6.46 -10.57 -26.46
N GLY A 135 -5.27 -10.64 -27.07
CA GLY A 135 -5.06 -10.39 -28.50
C GLY A 135 -5.07 -8.91 -28.91
N VAL A 136 -5.38 -7.95 -28.01
CA VAL A 136 -5.35 -6.52 -28.30
C VAL A 136 -3.98 -5.95 -27.93
N ASP A 137 -3.38 -5.16 -28.82
CA ASP A 137 -2.06 -4.53 -28.64
C ASP A 137 -0.95 -5.49 -28.17
N GLY A 138 -1.12 -6.79 -28.51
CA GLY A 138 -0.19 -7.86 -28.18
C GLY A 138 -0.26 -8.35 -26.74
N VAL A 139 -1.30 -8.02 -26.02
CA VAL A 139 -1.62 -8.60 -24.73
C VAL A 139 -1.88 -10.09 -24.93
N ASN A 140 -1.26 -10.88 -24.09
CA ASN A 140 -1.50 -12.31 -23.96
C ASN A 140 -1.28 -12.70 -22.49
N ARG A 141 -1.57 -13.95 -22.17
CA ARG A 141 -1.42 -14.44 -20.81
C ARG A 141 -0.02 -14.26 -20.25
N GLY A 142 1.03 -14.55 -21.03
CA GLY A 142 2.42 -14.42 -20.60
C GLY A 142 2.78 -12.98 -20.21
N PHE A 143 2.32 -12.01 -21.00
CA PHE A 143 2.51 -10.59 -20.69
C PHE A 143 1.86 -10.23 -19.33
N VAL A 144 0.63 -10.69 -19.07
CA VAL A 144 -0.07 -10.39 -17.81
C VAL A 144 0.58 -11.10 -16.64
N GLU A 145 1.09 -12.32 -16.81
CA GLU A 145 1.86 -13.05 -15.80
C GLU A 145 3.16 -12.30 -15.43
N ASP A 146 3.86 -11.72 -16.40
CA ASP A 146 5.05 -10.92 -16.15
C ASP A 146 4.72 -9.61 -15.41
N VAL A 147 3.61 -8.95 -15.76
CA VAL A 147 3.11 -7.76 -15.02
C VAL A 147 2.73 -8.13 -13.59
N GLU A 148 2.06 -9.27 -13.39
CA GLU A 148 1.71 -9.76 -12.05
C GLU A 148 2.95 -10.00 -11.22
N LYS A 149 3.96 -10.65 -11.78
CA LYS A 149 5.24 -10.90 -11.12
C LYS A 149 5.92 -9.60 -10.68
N ALA A 150 5.98 -8.60 -11.57
CA ALA A 150 6.55 -7.30 -11.24
C ALA A 150 5.80 -6.62 -10.07
N LEU A 151 4.47 -6.65 -10.09
CA LEU A 151 3.64 -6.09 -9.01
C LEU A 151 3.84 -6.83 -7.68
N ASN A 152 3.99 -8.15 -7.70
CA ASN A 152 4.24 -8.94 -6.49
C ASN A 152 5.63 -8.66 -5.90
N ILE A 153 6.66 -8.49 -6.74
CA ILE A 153 7.99 -8.06 -6.29
C ILE A 153 7.90 -6.72 -5.56
N ASP A 154 7.07 -5.81 -6.05
CA ASP A 154 6.79 -4.50 -5.42
C ASP A 154 5.82 -4.59 -4.21
N GLY A 155 5.51 -5.78 -3.73
CA GLY A 155 4.69 -6.00 -2.53
C GLY A 155 3.18 -5.86 -2.75
N ARG A 156 2.68 -5.85 -3.98
CA ARG A 156 1.24 -5.88 -4.25
C ARG A 156 0.69 -7.29 -4.11
N HIS A 157 -0.50 -7.39 -3.52
CA HIS A 157 -1.26 -8.63 -3.41
C HIS A 157 -2.20 -8.72 -4.61
N THR A 158 -1.82 -9.52 -5.59
CA THR A 158 -2.52 -9.62 -6.88
C THR A 158 -3.17 -10.97 -7.08
N TYR A 159 -4.08 -11.03 -8.03
CA TYR A 159 -4.63 -12.26 -8.58
C TYR A 159 -4.90 -12.09 -10.07
N LEU A 160 -4.23 -12.88 -10.91
CA LEU A 160 -4.51 -12.96 -12.33
C LEU A 160 -5.73 -13.85 -12.53
N TYR A 161 -6.80 -13.27 -13.03
CA TYR A 161 -8.04 -13.96 -13.31
C TYR A 161 -8.35 -13.93 -14.81
N ALA A 162 -8.44 -15.10 -15.41
CA ALA A 162 -8.82 -15.31 -16.80
C ALA A 162 -10.10 -16.15 -16.84
N PRO A 163 -11.28 -15.53 -16.92
CA PRO A 163 -12.56 -16.24 -16.86
C PRO A 163 -12.78 -17.11 -18.08
N LYS A 164 -13.45 -18.24 -17.88
CA LYS A 164 -13.94 -19.09 -18.96
C LYS A 164 -15.17 -18.47 -19.63
N GLU A 165 -15.48 -18.91 -20.83
CA GLU A 165 -16.70 -18.49 -21.51
C GLU A 165 -17.96 -18.93 -20.73
N GLY A 166 -18.90 -18.00 -20.55
CA GLY A 166 -20.14 -18.23 -19.79
C GLY A 166 -20.00 -18.16 -18.27
N GLU A 167 -18.82 -17.85 -17.74
CA GLU A 167 -18.59 -17.64 -16.32
C GLU A 167 -19.08 -16.25 -15.88
N ASP A 168 -19.75 -16.15 -14.72
CA ASP A 168 -20.11 -14.86 -14.11
C ASP A 168 -18.88 -14.19 -13.51
N PHE A 169 -17.98 -13.75 -14.37
CA PHE A 169 -16.70 -13.21 -13.96
C PHE A 169 -16.81 -11.86 -13.25
N VAL A 170 -17.86 -11.08 -13.53
CA VAL A 170 -18.08 -9.79 -12.86
C VAL A 170 -18.26 -10.00 -11.36
N ASN A 171 -19.06 -11.01 -10.99
CA ASN A 171 -19.29 -11.34 -9.60
C ASN A 171 -18.03 -11.86 -8.91
N VAL A 172 -17.22 -12.67 -9.58
CA VAL A 172 -15.91 -13.13 -9.09
C VAL A 172 -14.97 -11.94 -8.84
N VAL A 173 -14.87 -11.01 -9.78
CA VAL A 173 -14.06 -9.78 -9.64
C VAL A 173 -14.53 -8.96 -8.44
N LYS A 174 -15.84 -8.80 -8.25
CA LYS A 174 -16.40 -8.11 -7.06
C LYS A 174 -15.95 -8.77 -5.76
N HIS A 175 -16.00 -10.11 -5.67
CA HIS A 175 -15.57 -10.84 -4.48
C HIS A 175 -14.08 -10.70 -4.22
N LEU A 176 -13.23 -10.81 -5.25
CA LEU A 176 -11.78 -10.60 -5.13
C LEU A 176 -11.45 -9.17 -4.69
N SER A 177 -12.15 -8.19 -5.26
CA SER A 177 -12.03 -6.80 -4.86
C SER A 177 -12.43 -6.59 -3.40
N HIS A 178 -13.53 -7.20 -2.95
CA HIS A 178 -13.96 -7.17 -1.55
C HIS A 178 -12.95 -7.86 -0.61
N ALA A 179 -12.17 -8.82 -1.10
CA ALA A 179 -11.04 -9.39 -0.36
C ALA A 179 -9.82 -8.47 -0.27
N GLY A 180 -9.88 -7.29 -0.87
CA GLY A 180 -8.76 -6.32 -0.88
C GLY A 180 -7.66 -6.68 -1.87
N ILE A 181 -7.95 -7.51 -2.88
CA ILE A 181 -7.01 -7.97 -3.90
C ILE A 181 -7.01 -7.01 -5.08
N LEU A 182 -5.82 -6.76 -5.63
CA LEU A 182 -5.63 -6.14 -6.92
C LEU A 182 -5.82 -7.22 -7.99
N VAL A 183 -6.87 -7.10 -8.78
CA VAL A 183 -7.21 -8.10 -9.81
C VAL A 183 -6.60 -7.71 -11.14
N LEU A 184 -5.84 -8.63 -11.76
CA LEU A 184 -5.43 -8.54 -13.15
C LEU A 184 -6.39 -9.40 -13.97
N LEU A 185 -7.35 -8.74 -14.61
CA LEU A 185 -8.44 -9.40 -15.33
C LEU A 185 -8.09 -9.54 -16.81
N LEU A 186 -7.81 -10.77 -17.27
CA LEU A 186 -7.55 -11.07 -18.68
C LEU A 186 -8.80 -11.62 -19.33
N ILE A 187 -9.41 -10.84 -20.22
CA ILE A 187 -10.69 -11.13 -20.87
C ILE A 187 -10.60 -11.08 -22.39
N SER A 188 -11.55 -11.72 -23.04
CA SER A 188 -11.76 -11.60 -24.48
C SER A 188 -12.47 -10.27 -24.84
N GLN A 189 -12.40 -9.88 -26.10
CA GLN A 189 -13.13 -8.71 -26.62
C GLN A 189 -14.66 -8.82 -26.41
N LYS A 190 -15.21 -10.05 -26.42
CA LYS A 190 -16.63 -10.30 -26.14
C LYS A 190 -16.96 -9.97 -24.69
N GLN A 191 -16.19 -10.51 -23.75
CA GLN A 191 -16.34 -10.26 -22.31
C GLN A 191 -16.10 -8.79 -21.93
N GLU A 192 -15.27 -8.08 -22.68
CA GLU A 192 -15.06 -6.64 -22.48
C GLU A 192 -16.37 -5.85 -22.62
N LYS A 193 -17.23 -6.21 -23.58
CA LYS A 193 -18.54 -5.57 -23.75
C LYS A 193 -19.50 -5.86 -22.60
N GLU A 194 -19.42 -7.05 -22.03
CA GLU A 194 -20.19 -7.43 -20.84
C GLU A 194 -19.76 -6.63 -19.62
N LEU A 195 -18.44 -6.45 -19.44
CA LEU A 195 -17.88 -5.65 -18.35
C LEU A 195 -18.32 -4.19 -18.38
N ALA A 196 -18.39 -3.58 -19.57
CA ALA A 196 -18.81 -2.19 -19.73
C ALA A 196 -20.28 -1.95 -19.33
N ALA A 197 -21.13 -2.96 -19.49
CA ALA A 197 -22.55 -2.88 -19.11
C ALA A 197 -22.75 -2.86 -17.58
N ASP A 198 -21.88 -3.50 -16.83
CA ASP A 198 -21.99 -3.66 -15.36
C ASP A 198 -21.38 -2.54 -14.52
N LYS A 199 -20.82 -1.51 -15.15
CA LYS A 199 -20.20 -0.35 -14.47
C LYS A 199 -19.16 -0.74 -13.38
N VAL A 200 -18.39 -1.79 -13.62
CA VAL A 200 -17.30 -2.15 -12.73
C VAL A 200 -16.17 -1.14 -12.89
N GLU A 201 -15.69 -0.59 -11.76
CA GLU A 201 -14.53 0.29 -11.76
C GLU A 201 -13.28 -0.50 -12.16
N PHE A 202 -12.69 -0.15 -13.30
CA PHE A 202 -11.46 -0.76 -13.78
C PHE A 202 -10.59 0.27 -14.50
N THR A 203 -9.30 -0.01 -14.60
CA THR A 203 -8.37 0.82 -15.37
C THR A 203 -7.81 0.08 -16.57
N LYS A 204 -7.83 0.76 -17.72
CA LYS A 204 -7.19 0.32 -18.97
C LYS A 204 -6.08 1.27 -19.43
N ASP A 205 -5.87 2.36 -18.72
CA ASP A 205 -4.98 3.43 -19.17
C ASP A 205 -3.51 3.02 -19.25
N TRP A 206 -3.14 1.91 -18.62
CA TRP A 206 -1.82 1.30 -18.75
C TRP A 206 -1.48 0.97 -20.22
N ASN A 207 -2.49 0.68 -21.04
CA ASN A 207 -2.35 0.31 -22.45
C ASN A 207 -1.71 1.41 -23.31
N LYS A 208 -1.78 2.68 -22.89
CA LYS A 208 -1.13 3.81 -23.53
C LYS A 208 0.40 3.70 -23.56
N ASN A 209 0.98 2.82 -22.74
CA ASN A 209 2.41 2.63 -22.60
C ASN A 209 2.99 1.48 -23.45
N GLY A 210 2.18 0.85 -24.29
CA GLY A 210 2.60 -0.28 -25.14
C GLY A 210 2.81 -1.58 -24.35
N ARG A 211 3.61 -2.50 -24.93
CA ARG A 211 3.90 -3.83 -24.35
C ARG A 211 5.01 -3.84 -23.31
N ASP A 212 5.31 -2.73 -22.69
CA ASP A 212 6.36 -2.61 -21.69
C ASP A 212 5.80 -3.07 -20.34
N VAL A 213 6.27 -4.21 -19.88
CA VAL A 213 5.86 -4.82 -18.60
C VAL A 213 6.12 -3.87 -17.43
N ASP A 214 7.30 -3.25 -17.40
CA ASP A 214 7.71 -2.37 -16.30
C ASP A 214 6.84 -1.12 -16.25
N LYS A 215 6.54 -0.51 -17.39
CA LYS A 215 5.65 0.65 -17.48
C LYS A 215 4.21 0.30 -17.12
N ALA A 216 3.72 -0.85 -17.57
CA ALA A 216 2.38 -1.31 -17.20
C ALA A 216 2.28 -1.56 -15.68
N ALA A 217 3.25 -2.25 -15.11
CA ALA A 217 3.33 -2.51 -13.68
C ALA A 217 3.44 -1.20 -12.88
N GLU A 218 4.29 -0.26 -13.29
CA GLU A 218 4.44 1.04 -12.65
C GLU A 218 3.14 1.86 -12.69
N PHE A 219 2.44 1.87 -13.83
CA PHE A 219 1.16 2.53 -13.94
C PHE A 219 0.12 1.94 -12.98
N ILE A 220 -0.03 0.62 -12.96
CA ILE A 220 -0.96 -0.09 -12.07
C ILE A 220 -0.58 0.14 -10.60
N LYS A 221 0.71 0.12 -10.28
CA LYS A 221 1.24 0.42 -8.95
C LYS A 221 0.82 1.81 -8.47
N LYS A 222 0.96 2.83 -9.31
CA LYS A 222 0.54 4.21 -9.00
C LYS A 222 -0.97 4.31 -8.76
N GLN A 223 -1.79 3.61 -9.55
CA GLN A 223 -3.24 3.58 -9.37
C GLN A 223 -3.68 2.82 -8.12
N SER A 224 -2.87 1.88 -7.67
CA SER A 224 -3.14 1.04 -6.49
C SER A 224 -2.52 1.56 -5.18
N VAL A 225 -2.01 2.79 -5.17
CA VAL A 225 -1.54 3.43 -3.94
C VAL A 225 -2.72 3.64 -3.00
N TYR A 226 -2.56 3.19 -1.77
CA TYR A 226 -3.55 3.35 -0.73
C TYR A 226 -3.67 4.85 -0.36
N ASP A 227 -4.87 5.39 -0.47
CA ASP A 227 -5.18 6.76 -0.09
C ASP A 227 -5.95 6.77 1.24
N LEU A 228 -5.28 7.24 2.29
CA LEU A 228 -5.85 7.32 3.63
C LEU A 228 -7.02 8.30 3.74
N SER A 229 -7.17 9.24 2.79
CA SER A 229 -8.28 10.17 2.77
C SER A 229 -9.65 9.49 2.53
N LEU A 230 -9.64 8.24 2.08
CA LEU A 230 -10.85 7.43 1.85
C LEU A 230 -11.29 6.64 3.09
N ILE A 231 -10.49 6.61 4.14
CA ILE A 231 -10.92 6.12 5.44
C ILE A 231 -11.46 7.34 6.18
N HIS A 232 -12.77 7.42 6.29
CA HIS A 232 -13.40 8.35 7.22
C HIS A 232 -13.02 7.89 8.64
N ILE A 233 -12.01 8.55 9.21
CA ILE A 233 -11.67 8.51 10.63
C ILE A 233 -12.62 9.44 11.36
#